data_e3b342a59b02d678a4b810cb3c147558
#
_entry.id   e3b342a59b02d678a4b810cb3c147558
#
_cell.length_a   1.000
_cell.length_b   1.000
_cell.length_c   1.000
_cell.angle_alpha   90.00
_cell.angle_beta   90.00
_cell.angle_gamma   90.00
#
_symmetry.space_group_name_H-M   'P 1'
#
loop_
_entity.id
_entity.type
_entity.pdbx_description
1 polymer ?
#
loop_
_entity_poly.entity_id
_entity_poly.type
_entity_poly.pdbx_seq_one_letter_code
_entity_poly.pdbx_strand_id
1 'polypeptide(L)'
;MEKNKFSYLLIAAIFFYLTGCEGSDPVPESTEKKDARNQAAITQKKEAWKGGSPETGKKTFRKSNNKNKTNVRIKEIEPGSLKIQTTYVGYLLPNQRVLMRSQIDGVIEKINFEEGDEITKDKRLIDISTKELQLKLKIAIADSNLADINIKRDEKLASSNLISDAQLDHTRTRAESARLNKELARISLKKSLISSPLDGTVKTRHVKVGEFVRKGDKLVEILDLSHIIVKVNIPELEILEIKIG
;
A
#
# COMPACT_ATOMS: atom_id res chain seq x y z
N MET A 1 -21.85 -50.11 28.64
CA MET A 1 -20.50 -50.55 28.25
C MET A 1 -20.44 -50.70 26.75
N GLU A 2 -20.09 -49.65 26.04
CA GLU A 2 -19.58 -49.68 24.66
C GLU A 2 -19.19 -48.27 24.30
N LYS A 3 -17.96 -47.91 24.58
CA LYS A 3 -17.29 -46.69 24.16
C LYS A 3 -15.97 -47.10 23.53
N ASN A 4 -15.60 -46.39 22.44
CA ASN A 4 -14.27 -46.35 21.84
C ASN A 4 -13.90 -47.45 20.84
N LYS A 5 -14.39 -47.32 19.57
CA LYS A 5 -13.73 -47.93 18.41
C LYS A 5 -13.74 -47.08 17.14
N PHE A 6 -13.78 -45.75 17.21
CA PHE A 6 -13.79 -44.87 16.02
C PHE A 6 -12.65 -43.85 15.97
N SER A 7 -11.56 -44.06 16.71
CA SER A 7 -10.49 -43.03 16.77
C SER A 7 -9.14 -43.45 16.17
N TYR A 8 -9.02 -44.57 15.44
CA TYR A 8 -7.72 -45.03 14.93
C TYR A 8 -7.63 -45.22 13.40
N LEU A 9 -8.58 -44.68 12.63
CA LEU A 9 -8.61 -44.89 11.17
C LEU A 9 -8.38 -43.59 10.35
N LEU A 10 -7.87 -42.52 10.96
CA LEU A 10 -7.65 -41.24 10.30
C LEU A 10 -6.20 -40.71 10.38
N ILE A 11 -5.24 -41.56 10.80
CA ILE A 11 -3.80 -41.20 10.91
C ILE A 11 -2.93 -41.89 9.84
N ALA A 12 -3.46 -42.71 8.98
CA ALA A 12 -2.69 -43.49 7.99
C ALA A 12 -2.72 -42.94 6.55
N ALA A 13 -3.28 -41.74 6.29
CA ALA A 13 -3.44 -41.19 4.93
C ALA A 13 -2.61 -39.96 4.61
N ILE A 14 -1.65 -39.54 5.47
CA ILE A 14 -0.84 -38.31 5.25
C ILE A 14 0.66 -38.59 4.97
N PHE A 15 1.05 -39.83 4.67
CA PHE A 15 2.47 -40.16 4.46
C PHE A 15 2.81 -40.67 3.06
N PHE A 16 2.07 -40.24 2.00
CA PHE A 16 2.39 -40.71 0.64
C PHE A 16 2.30 -39.62 -0.45
N TYR A 17 2.81 -38.40 -0.20
CA TYR A 17 2.95 -37.38 -1.27
C TYR A 17 4.18 -36.50 -1.04
N LEU A 18 5.36 -37.12 -1.00
CA LEU A 18 6.65 -36.41 -1.05
C LEU A 18 7.70 -37.27 -1.74
N THR A 19 7.51 -37.52 -3.04
CA THR A 19 8.63 -37.88 -3.92
C THR A 19 8.26 -37.52 -5.36
N GLY A 20 9.05 -36.63 -5.96
CA GLY A 20 9.18 -36.58 -7.43
C GLY A 20 8.54 -35.34 -8.07
N CYS A 21 9.35 -34.32 -8.34
CA CYS A 21 9.73 -33.93 -9.69
C CYS A 21 10.70 -32.74 -9.60
N GLU A 22 11.96 -33.10 -9.75
CA GLU A 22 12.99 -32.24 -10.29
C GLU A 22 12.68 -32.02 -11.77
N GLY A 23 12.33 -30.80 -12.14
CA GLY A 23 12.11 -30.34 -13.49
C GLY A 23 12.88 -29.03 -13.67
N SER A 24 14.15 -29.14 -14.01
CA SER A 24 15.01 -28.05 -14.47
C SER A 24 14.58 -27.64 -15.86
N ASP A 25 13.93 -26.49 -16.00
CA ASP A 25 13.76 -25.81 -17.29
C ASP A 25 15.07 -25.13 -17.69
N PRO A 26 15.57 -25.32 -18.94
CA PRO A 26 16.78 -24.67 -19.41
C PRO A 26 16.50 -23.21 -19.78
N VAL A 27 17.28 -22.33 -19.18
CA VAL A 27 17.41 -20.90 -19.57
C VAL A 27 17.95 -20.86 -21.00
N PRO A 28 17.41 -20.08 -21.94
CA PRO A 28 17.96 -19.92 -23.27
C PRO A 28 19.22 -19.04 -23.22
N GLU A 29 20.36 -19.68 -23.42
CA GLU A 29 21.66 -19.10 -23.64
C GLU A 29 21.72 -18.53 -25.06
N SER A 30 21.45 -17.24 -25.26
CA SER A 30 21.65 -16.57 -26.54
C SER A 30 21.85 -15.05 -26.41
N THR A 31 22.98 -14.64 -25.83
CA THR A 31 23.45 -13.25 -26.00
C THR A 31 24.97 -13.07 -25.97
N GLU A 32 25.76 -14.16 -25.98
CA GLU A 32 27.25 -14.05 -25.93
C GLU A 32 27.97 -14.25 -27.26
N LYS A 33 27.27 -14.32 -28.39
CA LYS A 33 27.92 -14.52 -29.73
C LYS A 33 27.94 -13.29 -30.65
N LYS A 34 27.52 -12.11 -30.19
CA LYS A 34 27.56 -10.88 -31.03
C LYS A 34 28.75 -9.97 -30.77
N ASP A 35 29.41 -10.07 -29.62
CA ASP A 35 30.52 -9.16 -29.29
C ASP A 35 31.91 -9.67 -29.77
N ALA A 36 32.04 -10.94 -30.06
CA ALA A 36 33.30 -11.51 -30.59
C ALA A 36 33.57 -11.19 -32.08
N ARG A 37 32.53 -10.74 -32.83
CA ARG A 37 32.67 -10.47 -34.26
C ARG A 37 33.13 -9.03 -34.56
N ASN A 38 32.94 -8.11 -33.64
CA ASN A 38 33.36 -6.72 -33.83
C ASN A 38 34.79 -6.42 -33.33
N GLN A 39 35.38 -7.27 -32.51
CA GLN A 39 36.76 -7.09 -32.09
C GLN A 39 37.79 -7.65 -33.08
N ALA A 40 37.42 -8.62 -33.92
CA ALA A 40 38.30 -9.17 -34.93
C ALA A 40 38.50 -8.25 -36.15
N ALA A 41 37.59 -7.29 -36.39
CA ALA A 41 37.69 -6.37 -37.54
C ALA A 41 38.58 -5.14 -37.28
N ILE A 42 38.91 -4.85 -36.03
CA ILE A 42 39.76 -3.70 -35.67
C ILE A 42 41.23 -4.05 -35.59
N THR A 43 41.60 -5.31 -35.41
CA THR A 43 42.98 -5.75 -35.22
C THR A 43 43.70 -6.02 -36.57
N GLN A 44 42.99 -6.25 -37.67
CA GLN A 44 43.60 -6.51 -38.97
C GLN A 44 43.99 -5.26 -39.78
N LYS A 45 43.74 -4.05 -39.29
CA LYS A 45 44.06 -2.79 -40.02
C LYS A 45 45.31 -2.09 -39.51
N LYS A 46 46.08 -2.69 -38.60
CA LYS A 46 47.29 -2.09 -38.00
C LYS A 46 48.64 -2.73 -38.44
N GLU A 47 48.63 -3.77 -39.26
CA GLU A 47 49.89 -4.46 -39.64
C GLU A 47 50.38 -4.30 -41.09
N ALA A 48 49.79 -3.40 -41.86
CA ALA A 48 50.15 -3.18 -43.24
C ALA A 48 50.97 -1.89 -43.52
N TRP A 49 51.72 -1.41 -42.52
CA TRP A 49 52.58 -0.27 -42.78
C TRP A 49 53.93 -0.37 -42.09
N LYS A 50 54.80 -1.28 -42.64
CA LYS A 50 56.24 -1.25 -42.41
C LYS A 50 56.97 -1.74 -43.70
N GLY A 51 57.73 -0.81 -44.27
CA GLY A 51 58.84 -1.18 -45.15
C GLY A 51 58.81 -0.52 -46.52
N GLY A 52 59.60 0.50 -46.68
CA GLY A 52 59.96 1.08 -47.97
C GLY A 52 60.84 2.32 -47.80
N SER A 53 62.17 2.10 -47.65
CA SER A 53 63.20 3.16 -47.66
C SER A 53 63.42 3.75 -49.05
N PRO A 54 64.01 4.94 -49.14
CA PRO A 54 63.84 5.86 -50.24
C PRO A 54 64.88 5.73 -51.30
N GLU A 55 64.51 5.65 -52.55
CA GLU A 55 65.37 5.93 -53.63
C GLU A 55 65.19 7.33 -54.23
N THR A 56 66.25 8.05 -54.24
CA THR A 56 66.48 9.35 -54.82
C THR A 56 66.18 9.41 -56.33
N GLY A 57 65.05 10.05 -56.67
CA GLY A 57 64.70 10.42 -58.03
C GLY A 57 64.32 11.89 -58.04
N LYS A 58 65.24 12.76 -58.44
CA LYS A 58 64.95 14.16 -58.80
C LYS A 58 63.94 14.20 -59.93
N LYS A 59 62.71 14.38 -59.62
CA LYS A 59 61.64 14.85 -60.57
C LYS A 59 61.37 16.29 -60.36
N THR A 60 61.74 17.10 -61.35
CA THR A 60 61.41 18.48 -61.50
C THR A 60 59.90 18.66 -61.54
N PHE A 61 59.38 19.20 -60.49
CA PHE A 61 57.93 19.59 -60.41
C PHE A 61 57.69 20.79 -61.30
N ARG A 62 57.15 20.55 -62.47
CA ARG A 62 56.47 21.60 -63.22
C ARG A 62 55.31 22.14 -62.41
N LYS A 63 55.46 23.36 -61.93
CA LYS A 63 54.41 24.13 -61.20
C LYS A 63 53.27 24.38 -62.17
N SER A 64 52.33 23.45 -62.24
CA SER A 64 51.03 23.67 -62.90
C SER A 64 50.21 24.64 -62.03
N ASN A 65 50.18 25.88 -62.50
CA ASN A 65 49.42 26.97 -61.85
C ASN A 65 47.96 26.90 -62.29
N ASN A 66 47.32 25.76 -62.12
CA ASN A 66 45.89 25.64 -62.38
C ASN A 66 45.14 26.03 -61.09
N LYS A 67 44.90 27.33 -60.95
CA LYS A 67 44.03 27.88 -59.91
C LYS A 67 42.58 27.57 -60.24
N ASN A 68 42.16 26.32 -60.08
CA ASN A 68 40.73 26.00 -60.00
C ASN A 68 40.16 26.62 -58.73
N LYS A 69 39.68 27.83 -58.84
CA LYS A 69 38.91 28.47 -57.77
C LYS A 69 37.60 27.75 -57.61
N THR A 70 37.52 26.90 -56.62
CA THR A 70 36.26 26.28 -56.22
C THR A 70 35.46 27.30 -55.45
N ASN A 71 34.28 27.65 -55.98
CA ASN A 71 33.36 28.57 -55.30
C ASN A 71 32.78 27.85 -54.10
N VAL A 72 33.19 28.23 -52.89
CA VAL A 72 32.64 27.74 -51.63
C VAL A 72 31.68 28.81 -51.07
N ARG A 73 30.46 28.40 -50.74
CA ARG A 73 29.55 29.25 -50.00
C ARG A 73 29.85 29.04 -48.48
N ILE A 74 30.30 30.08 -47.87
CA ILE A 74 30.48 30.13 -46.40
C ILE A 74 29.19 30.67 -45.84
N LYS A 75 28.56 29.92 -44.91
CA LYS A 75 27.45 30.42 -44.12
C LYS A 75 28.00 30.61 -42.69
N GLU A 76 27.85 31.79 -42.20
CA GLU A 76 28.16 32.11 -40.80
C GLU A 76 27.18 31.37 -39.91
N ILE A 77 27.66 30.59 -38.94
CA ILE A 77 26.84 29.83 -38.01
C ILE A 77 26.70 30.70 -36.76
N GLU A 78 25.50 31.19 -36.54
CA GLU A 78 25.16 31.87 -35.29
C GLU A 78 24.84 30.84 -34.19
N PRO A 79 25.33 31.07 -32.95
CA PRO A 79 24.97 30.21 -31.85
C PRO A 79 23.48 30.32 -31.54
N GLY A 80 22.74 29.26 -31.73
CA GLY A 80 21.33 29.15 -31.40
C GLY A 80 21.09 28.32 -30.14
N SER A 81 20.07 28.66 -29.38
CA SER A 81 19.64 27.82 -28.25
C SER A 81 18.76 26.69 -28.74
N LEU A 82 19.12 25.45 -28.46
CA LEU A 82 18.29 24.27 -28.70
C LEU A 82 17.47 23.99 -27.45
N LYS A 83 16.15 24.07 -27.54
CA LYS A 83 15.27 23.61 -26.50
C LYS A 83 15.05 22.11 -26.67
N ILE A 84 15.56 21.32 -25.77
CA ILE A 84 15.32 19.88 -25.69
C ILE A 84 14.03 19.70 -24.84
N GLN A 85 13.04 19.06 -25.42
CA GLN A 85 11.81 18.72 -24.72
C GLN A 85 11.71 17.20 -24.60
N THR A 86 11.70 16.71 -23.38
CA THR A 86 11.59 15.29 -23.07
C THR A 86 10.25 15.01 -22.42
N THR A 87 9.59 13.93 -22.82
CA THR A 87 8.30 13.52 -22.26
C THR A 87 8.48 12.29 -21.38
N TYR A 88 8.00 12.38 -20.15
CA TYR A 88 8.04 11.27 -19.20
C TYR A 88 6.64 10.77 -18.88
N VAL A 89 6.54 9.48 -18.61
CA VAL A 89 5.32 8.86 -18.09
C VAL A 89 5.33 8.96 -16.57
N GLY A 90 4.26 9.49 -15.99
CA GLY A 90 4.08 9.61 -14.56
C GLY A 90 2.74 9.03 -14.08
N TYR A 91 2.64 8.85 -12.75
CA TYR A 91 1.43 8.39 -12.09
C TYR A 91 0.91 9.48 -11.16
N LEU A 92 -0.41 9.65 -11.16
CA LEU A 92 -1.10 10.50 -10.20
C LEU A 92 -1.41 9.70 -8.95
N LEU A 93 -1.00 10.20 -7.81
CA LEU A 93 -1.23 9.59 -6.52
C LEU A 93 -2.07 10.54 -5.65
N PRO A 94 -3.00 10.02 -4.85
CA PRO A 94 -3.73 10.82 -3.87
C PRO A 94 -2.78 11.26 -2.75
N ASN A 95 -3.13 12.36 -2.09
CA ASN A 95 -2.42 12.82 -0.89
C ASN A 95 -2.42 11.75 0.21
N GLN A 96 -3.59 11.16 0.48
CA GLN A 96 -3.76 10.06 1.42
C GLN A 96 -4.71 9.00 0.86
N ARG A 97 -4.45 7.76 1.25
CA ARG A 97 -5.29 6.61 0.93
C ARG A 97 -5.57 5.83 2.21
N VAL A 98 -6.83 5.75 2.59
CA VAL A 98 -7.27 5.04 3.79
C VAL A 98 -8.13 3.85 3.41
N LEU A 99 -7.68 2.65 3.77
CA LEU A 99 -8.46 1.43 3.66
C LEU A 99 -9.09 1.11 5.01
N MET A 100 -10.38 1.37 5.14
CA MET A 100 -11.13 1.08 6.36
C MET A 100 -11.46 -0.39 6.46
N ARG A 101 -11.31 -0.93 7.68
CA ARG A 101 -11.57 -2.33 8.00
C ARG A 101 -12.53 -2.46 9.16
N SER A 102 -13.30 -3.55 9.19
CA SER A 102 -14.18 -3.85 10.33
C SER A 102 -13.36 -4.04 11.61
N GLN A 103 -13.84 -3.46 12.70
CA GLN A 103 -13.27 -3.65 14.04
C GLN A 103 -14.01 -4.69 14.86
N ILE A 104 -15.18 -5.15 14.37
CA ILE A 104 -16.06 -6.14 15.01
C ILE A 104 -16.58 -7.12 13.98
N ASP A 105 -17.10 -8.25 14.46
CA ASP A 105 -17.86 -9.19 13.66
C ASP A 105 -19.34 -8.79 13.64
N GLY A 106 -20.02 -8.99 12.52
CA GLY A 106 -21.44 -8.72 12.43
C GLY A 106 -21.97 -8.57 11.01
N VAL A 107 -23.27 -8.38 10.89
CA VAL A 107 -23.95 -8.17 9.61
C VAL A 107 -24.05 -6.69 9.30
N ILE A 108 -23.79 -6.30 8.06
CA ILE A 108 -23.95 -4.92 7.59
C ILE A 108 -25.44 -4.61 7.48
N GLU A 109 -25.92 -3.68 8.32
CA GLU A 109 -27.30 -3.24 8.32
C GLU A 109 -27.58 -2.12 7.31
N LYS A 110 -26.63 -1.18 7.20
CA LYS A 110 -26.75 -0.02 6.30
C LYS A 110 -25.41 0.41 5.73
N ILE A 111 -25.47 0.93 4.50
CA ILE A 111 -24.37 1.63 3.83
C ILE A 111 -24.95 2.98 3.35
N ASN A 112 -24.31 4.10 3.73
CA ASN A 112 -24.82 5.46 3.51
C ASN A 112 -23.96 6.23 2.49
N PHE A 113 -23.39 5.55 1.51
CA PHE A 113 -22.57 6.14 0.45
C PHE A 113 -22.54 5.24 -0.78
N GLU A 114 -22.15 5.81 -1.92
CA GLU A 114 -21.86 5.12 -3.17
C GLU A 114 -20.39 5.32 -3.57
N GLU A 115 -19.90 4.52 -4.52
CA GLU A 115 -18.56 4.71 -5.08
C GLU A 115 -18.53 6.02 -5.89
N GLY A 116 -17.52 6.83 -5.66
CA GLY A 116 -17.39 8.17 -6.25
C GLY A 116 -17.93 9.30 -5.38
N ASP A 117 -18.66 9.01 -4.31
CA ASP A 117 -19.19 10.05 -3.41
C ASP A 117 -18.08 10.81 -2.68
N GLU A 118 -18.27 12.13 -2.57
CA GLU A 118 -17.49 12.95 -1.66
C GLU A 118 -18.03 12.82 -0.24
N ILE A 119 -17.15 12.53 0.69
CA ILE A 119 -17.46 12.34 2.10
C ILE A 119 -16.65 13.28 2.97
N THR A 120 -17.30 13.81 4.00
CA THR A 120 -16.66 14.62 5.03
C THR A 120 -16.18 13.75 6.19
N LYS A 121 -15.19 14.23 6.90
CA LYS A 121 -14.72 13.63 8.15
C LYS A 121 -15.90 13.42 9.12
N ASP A 122 -15.85 12.31 9.86
CA ASP A 122 -16.88 11.87 10.82
C ASP A 122 -18.26 11.53 10.21
N LYS A 123 -18.44 11.65 8.89
CA LYS A 123 -19.67 11.17 8.22
C LYS A 123 -19.80 9.66 8.42
N ARG A 124 -20.96 9.22 8.89
CA ARG A 124 -21.29 7.82 9.11
C ARG A 124 -21.45 7.10 7.77
N LEU A 125 -20.69 6.03 7.57
CA LEU A 125 -20.62 5.31 6.32
C LEU A 125 -21.32 3.95 6.37
N ILE A 126 -21.02 3.15 7.41
CA ILE A 126 -21.50 1.76 7.51
C ILE A 126 -21.97 1.49 8.94
N ASP A 127 -23.08 0.75 9.04
CA ASP A 127 -23.66 0.27 10.30
C ASP A 127 -23.57 -1.25 10.36
N ILE A 128 -22.94 -1.79 11.40
CA ILE A 128 -22.73 -3.24 11.58
C ILE A 128 -23.45 -3.68 12.85
N SER A 129 -24.47 -4.57 12.74
CA SER A 129 -25.20 -5.19 13.89
C SER A 129 -25.56 -4.23 15.01
N THR A 130 -25.95 -3.01 14.65
CA THR A 130 -26.12 -1.91 15.62
C THR A 130 -27.25 -2.17 16.63
N LYS A 131 -28.32 -2.85 16.21
CA LYS A 131 -29.49 -3.15 17.09
C LYS A 131 -29.11 -4.02 18.28
N GLU A 132 -28.36 -5.10 18.03
CA GLU A 132 -27.91 -6.00 19.10
C GLU A 132 -27.00 -5.27 20.10
N LEU A 133 -26.05 -4.49 19.60
CA LEU A 133 -25.08 -3.75 20.42
C LEU A 133 -25.78 -2.61 21.21
N GLN A 134 -26.80 -1.98 20.64
CA GLN A 134 -27.66 -1.02 21.37
C GLN A 134 -28.37 -1.68 22.55
N LEU A 135 -28.91 -2.88 22.37
CA LEU A 135 -29.55 -3.63 23.44
C LEU A 135 -28.54 -4.03 24.53
N LYS A 136 -27.37 -4.53 24.14
CA LYS A 136 -26.28 -4.83 25.08
C LYS A 136 -25.87 -3.60 25.90
N LEU A 137 -25.76 -2.45 25.26
CA LEU A 137 -25.48 -1.18 25.96
C LEU A 137 -26.59 -0.79 26.92
N LYS A 138 -27.87 -0.92 26.53
CA LYS A 138 -29.01 -0.64 27.41
C LYS A 138 -29.02 -1.53 28.65
N ILE A 139 -28.73 -2.81 28.51
CA ILE A 139 -28.58 -3.75 29.65
C ILE A 139 -27.45 -3.30 30.56
N ALA A 140 -26.27 -3.02 30.02
CA ALA A 140 -25.12 -2.59 30.81
C ALA A 140 -25.35 -1.24 31.53
N ILE A 141 -26.14 -0.32 30.92
CA ILE A 141 -26.59 0.93 31.58
C ILE A 141 -27.48 0.61 32.77
N ALA A 142 -28.47 -0.29 32.60
CA ALA A 142 -29.37 -0.66 33.70
C ALA A 142 -28.63 -1.31 34.87
N ASP A 143 -27.67 -2.21 34.57
CA ASP A 143 -26.82 -2.86 35.59
C ASP A 143 -25.94 -1.84 36.32
N SER A 144 -25.32 -0.90 35.60
CA SER A 144 -24.53 0.18 36.19
C SER A 144 -25.40 1.08 37.10
N ASN A 145 -26.61 1.42 36.67
CA ASN A 145 -27.53 2.24 37.48
C ASN A 145 -27.97 1.51 38.76
N LEU A 146 -28.26 0.20 38.67
CA LEU A 146 -28.57 -0.62 39.84
C LEU A 146 -27.40 -0.67 40.81
N ALA A 147 -26.20 -0.88 40.32
CA ALA A 147 -24.99 -0.90 41.15
C ALA A 147 -24.73 0.47 41.81
N ASP A 148 -24.98 1.59 41.09
CA ASP A 148 -24.89 2.95 41.66
C ASP A 148 -25.92 3.23 42.74
N ILE A 149 -27.14 2.66 42.64
CA ILE A 149 -28.15 2.75 43.68
C ILE A 149 -27.72 1.94 44.93
N ASN A 150 -27.21 0.74 44.72
CA ASN A 150 -26.78 -0.13 45.82
C ASN A 150 -25.59 0.47 46.57
N ILE A 151 -24.59 0.99 45.89
CA ILE A 151 -23.45 1.64 46.58
C ILE A 151 -23.90 2.83 47.40
N LYS A 152 -24.78 3.69 46.90
CA LYS A 152 -25.32 4.83 47.65
C LYS A 152 -26.10 4.39 48.87
N ARG A 153 -26.79 3.25 48.81
CA ARG A 153 -27.51 2.67 49.96
C ARG A 153 -26.53 2.16 50.99
N ASP A 154 -25.52 1.37 50.55
CA ASP A 154 -24.54 0.77 51.44
C ASP A 154 -23.64 1.84 52.10
N GLU A 155 -23.30 2.92 51.40
CA GLU A 155 -22.57 4.08 51.95
C GLU A 155 -23.36 4.72 53.14
N LYS A 156 -24.68 4.86 52.97
CA LYS A 156 -25.57 5.36 54.07
C LYS A 156 -25.63 4.38 55.27
N LEU A 157 -25.68 3.07 54.99
CA LEU A 157 -25.68 2.05 56.04
C LEU A 157 -24.35 1.98 56.76
N ALA A 158 -23.21 2.09 56.03
CA ALA A 158 -21.87 2.14 56.62
C ALA A 158 -21.69 3.37 57.49
N SER A 159 -22.16 4.54 57.11
CA SER A 159 -22.13 5.76 57.93
C SER A 159 -22.89 5.62 59.27
N SER A 160 -23.85 4.68 59.32
CA SER A 160 -24.60 4.33 60.53
C SER A 160 -24.06 3.09 61.23
N ASN A 161 -22.90 2.59 60.83
CA ASN A 161 -22.25 1.33 61.38
C ASN A 161 -23.16 0.08 61.25
N LEU A 162 -24.05 0.04 60.25
CA LEU A 162 -24.97 -1.09 60.01
C LEU A 162 -24.45 -2.16 59.10
N ILE A 163 -23.34 -1.93 58.39
CA ILE A 163 -22.63 -2.90 57.56
C ILE A 163 -21.11 -2.85 57.84
N SER A 164 -20.41 -3.92 57.50
CA SER A 164 -18.94 -3.99 57.61
C SER A 164 -18.24 -3.26 56.46
N ASP A 165 -17.01 -2.80 56.68
CA ASP A 165 -16.16 -2.21 55.64
C ASP A 165 -15.96 -3.18 54.47
N ALA A 166 -15.79 -4.47 54.75
CA ALA A 166 -15.65 -5.51 53.72
C ALA A 166 -16.89 -5.58 52.80
N GLN A 167 -18.11 -5.41 53.36
CA GLN A 167 -19.35 -5.37 52.58
C GLN A 167 -19.40 -4.14 51.70
N LEU A 168 -19.02 -2.96 52.21
CA LEU A 168 -18.97 -1.73 51.47
C LEU A 168 -17.94 -1.82 50.30
N ASP A 169 -16.75 -2.37 50.57
CA ASP A 169 -15.72 -2.55 49.54
C ASP A 169 -16.17 -3.51 48.44
N HIS A 170 -16.86 -4.61 48.80
CA HIS A 170 -17.46 -5.50 47.81
C HIS A 170 -18.47 -4.77 46.92
N THR A 171 -19.35 -3.95 47.49
CA THR A 171 -20.34 -3.19 46.70
C THR A 171 -19.66 -2.13 45.85
N ARG A 172 -18.60 -1.47 46.32
CA ARG A 172 -17.80 -0.52 45.51
C ARG A 172 -17.18 -1.20 44.32
N THR A 173 -16.53 -2.34 44.55
CA THR A 173 -15.90 -3.11 43.44
C THR A 173 -16.93 -3.56 42.41
N ARG A 174 -18.11 -3.98 42.86
CA ARG A 174 -19.22 -4.37 41.98
C ARG A 174 -19.75 -3.18 41.16
N ALA A 175 -19.85 -2.00 41.74
CA ALA A 175 -20.29 -0.79 41.06
C ALA A 175 -19.26 -0.37 40.01
N GLU A 176 -17.98 -0.41 40.35
CA GLU A 176 -16.92 -0.11 39.40
C GLU A 176 -16.90 -1.11 38.23
N SER A 177 -17.01 -2.41 38.50
CA SER A 177 -17.12 -3.43 37.46
C SER A 177 -18.30 -3.20 36.52
N ALA A 178 -19.47 -2.82 37.04
CA ALA A 178 -20.66 -2.50 36.24
C ALA A 178 -20.46 -1.25 35.36
N ARG A 179 -19.77 -0.21 35.88
CA ARG A 179 -19.39 0.98 35.09
C ARG A 179 -18.46 0.63 33.95
N LEU A 180 -17.43 -0.19 34.19
CA LEU A 180 -16.51 -0.65 33.16
C LEU A 180 -17.19 -1.50 32.09
N ASN A 181 -18.11 -2.38 32.49
CA ASN A 181 -18.91 -3.17 31.54
C ASN A 181 -19.80 -2.28 30.64
N LYS A 182 -20.40 -1.22 31.19
CA LYS A 182 -21.13 -0.23 30.42
C LYS A 182 -20.22 0.48 29.40
N GLU A 183 -19.02 0.85 29.79
CA GLU A 183 -18.07 1.51 28.89
C GLU A 183 -17.60 0.56 27.78
N LEU A 184 -17.33 -0.72 28.09
CA LEU A 184 -17.02 -1.73 27.07
C LEU A 184 -18.15 -1.92 26.05
N ALA A 185 -19.41 -1.95 26.52
CA ALA A 185 -20.58 -2.03 25.62
C ALA A 185 -20.70 -0.78 24.74
N ARG A 186 -20.41 0.42 25.30
CA ARG A 186 -20.39 1.67 24.57
C ARG A 186 -19.31 1.71 23.49
N ILE A 187 -18.10 1.26 23.81
CA ILE A 187 -17.00 1.14 22.86
C ILE A 187 -17.36 0.17 21.74
N SER A 188 -17.98 -0.96 22.06
CA SER A 188 -18.43 -1.95 21.07
C SER A 188 -19.45 -1.35 20.11
N LEU A 189 -20.42 -0.62 20.61
CA LEU A 189 -21.38 0.10 19.78
C LEU A 189 -20.69 1.18 18.92
N LYS A 190 -19.75 1.93 19.47
CA LYS A 190 -18.99 2.92 18.70
C LYS A 190 -18.22 2.27 17.54
N LYS A 191 -17.62 1.09 17.76
CA LYS A 191 -16.91 0.33 16.73
C LYS A 191 -17.83 -0.22 15.63
N SER A 192 -19.13 -0.35 15.89
CA SER A 192 -20.13 -0.80 14.91
C SER A 192 -20.57 0.30 13.95
N LEU A 193 -20.34 1.55 14.32
CA LEU A 193 -20.66 2.73 13.54
C LEU A 193 -19.38 3.20 12.84
N ILE A 194 -19.20 2.79 11.60
CA ILE A 194 -18.02 3.14 10.84
C ILE A 194 -18.21 4.54 10.23
N SER A 195 -17.36 5.48 10.62
CA SER A 195 -17.34 6.85 10.09
C SER A 195 -15.99 7.16 9.43
N SER A 196 -16.00 8.13 8.50
CA SER A 196 -14.79 8.54 7.78
C SER A 196 -13.78 9.21 8.73
N PRO A 197 -12.49 8.83 8.68
CA PRO A 197 -11.45 9.49 9.47
C PRO A 197 -10.96 10.82 8.85
N LEU A 198 -11.28 11.08 7.57
CA LEU A 198 -10.82 12.25 6.81
C LEU A 198 -11.88 12.67 5.77
N ASP A 199 -11.69 13.86 5.21
CA ASP A 199 -12.42 14.32 4.04
C ASP A 199 -11.83 13.67 2.79
N GLY A 200 -12.68 13.22 1.85
CA GLY A 200 -12.19 12.58 0.64
C GLY A 200 -13.28 11.94 -0.19
N THR A 201 -12.87 11.21 -1.22
CA THR A 201 -13.76 10.53 -2.16
C THR A 201 -13.69 9.01 -1.97
N VAL A 202 -14.85 8.36 -2.00
CA VAL A 202 -14.93 6.90 -1.97
C VAL A 202 -14.42 6.32 -3.27
N LYS A 203 -13.35 5.54 -3.20
CA LYS A 203 -12.80 4.85 -4.38
C LYS A 203 -13.52 3.55 -4.64
N THR A 204 -13.60 2.67 -3.63
CA THR A 204 -14.11 1.31 -3.78
C THR A 204 -14.83 0.87 -2.52
N ARG A 205 -15.98 0.25 -2.69
CA ARG A 205 -16.75 -0.42 -1.66
C ARG A 205 -16.54 -1.92 -1.75
N HIS A 206 -16.06 -2.55 -0.67
CA HIS A 206 -15.74 -3.97 -0.64
C HIS A 206 -16.86 -4.85 -0.07
N VAL A 207 -17.98 -4.26 0.36
CA VAL A 207 -19.03 -4.95 1.12
C VAL A 207 -20.43 -4.56 0.65
N LYS A 208 -21.41 -5.42 0.94
CA LYS A 208 -22.84 -5.19 0.60
C LYS A 208 -23.72 -5.22 1.84
N VAL A 209 -24.88 -4.59 1.77
CA VAL A 209 -25.90 -4.67 2.81
C VAL A 209 -26.37 -6.12 2.95
N GLY A 210 -26.48 -6.61 4.19
CA GLY A 210 -26.82 -8.00 4.51
C GLY A 210 -25.61 -8.96 4.55
N GLU A 211 -24.43 -8.51 4.17
CA GLU A 211 -23.20 -9.32 4.22
C GLU A 211 -22.68 -9.44 5.65
N PHE A 212 -22.20 -10.62 6.01
CA PHE A 212 -21.51 -10.84 7.28
C PHE A 212 -20.03 -10.53 7.13
N VAL A 213 -19.51 -9.64 7.97
CA VAL A 213 -18.10 -9.25 8.01
C VAL A 213 -17.43 -9.67 9.32
N ARG A 214 -16.16 -9.99 9.24
CA ARG A 214 -15.31 -10.31 10.39
C ARG A 214 -14.38 -9.15 10.70
N LYS A 215 -13.89 -9.12 11.93
CA LYS A 215 -12.83 -8.18 12.32
C LYS A 215 -11.62 -8.30 11.38
N GLY A 216 -11.25 -7.17 10.75
CA GLY A 216 -10.15 -7.09 9.78
C GLY A 216 -10.59 -7.09 8.32
N ASP A 217 -11.84 -7.45 7.99
CA ASP A 217 -12.34 -7.40 6.62
C ASP A 217 -12.34 -5.98 6.07
N LYS A 218 -12.03 -5.86 4.78
CA LYS A 218 -12.04 -4.57 4.07
C LYS A 218 -13.47 -4.09 3.89
N LEU A 219 -13.73 -2.84 4.20
CA LEU A 219 -15.06 -2.25 4.06
C LEU A 219 -15.13 -1.23 2.93
N VAL A 220 -14.31 -0.21 3.00
CA VAL A 220 -14.30 0.90 2.03
C VAL A 220 -12.90 1.48 1.91
N GLU A 221 -12.55 1.91 0.71
CA GLU A 221 -11.32 2.63 0.40
C GLU A 221 -11.66 4.10 0.09
N ILE A 222 -11.00 5.02 0.80
CA ILE A 222 -11.20 6.46 0.69
C ILE A 222 -9.89 7.09 0.23
N LEU A 223 -9.98 8.02 -0.71
CA LEU A 223 -8.86 8.80 -1.23
C LEU A 223 -9.04 10.27 -0.85
N ASP A 224 -8.01 10.86 -0.31
CA ASP A 224 -7.88 12.30 -0.19
C ASP A 224 -7.28 12.85 -1.50
N LEU A 225 -8.09 13.57 -2.25
CA LEU A 225 -7.72 14.17 -3.53
C LEU A 225 -7.47 15.69 -3.42
N SER A 226 -7.41 16.24 -2.21
CA SER A 226 -7.16 17.67 -1.97
C SER A 226 -5.85 18.14 -2.61
N HIS A 227 -4.83 17.29 -2.58
CA HIS A 227 -3.54 17.48 -3.24
C HIS A 227 -3.20 16.20 -4.01
N ILE A 228 -2.85 16.37 -5.27
CA ILE A 228 -2.46 15.26 -6.14
C ILE A 228 -0.95 15.28 -6.27
N ILE A 229 -0.33 14.15 -5.99
CA ILE A 229 1.11 13.95 -6.12
C ILE A 229 1.38 13.31 -7.47
N VAL A 230 2.23 13.95 -8.28
CA VAL A 230 2.71 13.40 -9.54
C VAL A 230 4.03 12.67 -9.28
N LYS A 231 4.05 11.37 -9.48
CA LYS A 231 5.28 10.55 -9.40
C LYS A 231 5.76 10.24 -10.81
N VAL A 232 6.93 10.76 -11.17
CA VAL A 232 7.57 10.54 -12.46
C VAL A 232 8.87 9.76 -12.26
N ASN A 233 9.14 8.77 -13.09
CA ASN A 233 10.41 8.06 -13.10
C ASN A 233 11.31 8.70 -14.15
N ILE A 234 12.43 9.29 -13.69
CA ILE A 234 13.38 9.98 -14.54
C ILE A 234 14.63 9.12 -14.63
N PRO A 235 15.20 8.87 -15.84
CA PRO A 235 16.46 8.19 -15.99
C PRO A 235 17.60 8.92 -15.27
N GLU A 236 18.54 8.17 -14.71
CA GLU A 236 19.67 8.74 -13.93
C GLU A 236 20.50 9.74 -14.73
N LEU A 237 20.67 9.51 -16.04
CA LEU A 237 21.42 10.39 -16.92
C LEU A 237 20.83 11.80 -17.07
N GLU A 238 19.53 11.96 -16.84
CA GLU A 238 18.82 13.23 -17.04
C GLU A 238 18.51 13.95 -15.71
N ILE A 239 18.79 13.31 -14.58
CA ILE A 239 18.47 13.86 -13.25
C ILE A 239 19.26 15.14 -12.95
N LEU A 240 20.46 15.28 -13.53
CA LEU A 240 21.32 16.45 -13.32
C LEU A 240 20.80 17.72 -14.00
N GLU A 241 19.91 17.60 -14.97
CA GLU A 241 19.31 18.73 -15.70
C GLU A 241 18.04 19.26 -15.01
N ILE A 242 17.52 18.56 -14.01
CA ILE A 242 16.28 18.91 -13.31
C ILE A 242 16.58 19.92 -12.20
N LYS A 243 15.88 21.02 -12.26
CA LYS A 243 15.93 22.07 -11.21
C LYS A 243 14.61 22.07 -10.45
N ILE A 244 14.72 22.23 -9.14
CA ILE A 244 13.55 22.46 -8.28
C ILE A 244 13.06 23.88 -8.58
N GLY A 245 11.80 23.99 -8.96
CA GLY A 245 11.13 25.27 -9.28
C GLY A 245 10.63 26.02 -8.05
#